data_f678a3770af9a407a99a73f17661eee6
#
_entry.id   f678a3770af9a407a99a73f17661eee6
#
_cell.length_a   1.000
_cell.length_b   1.000
_cell.length_c   1.000
_cell.angle_alpha   90.00
_cell.angle_beta   90.00
_cell.angle_gamma   90.00
#
_symmetry.space_group_name_H-M   'P 1'
#
loop_
_entity.id
_entity.type
_entity.pdbx_description
1 polymer ?
#
loop_
_entity_poly.entity_id
_entity_poly.type
_entity_poly.pdbx_seq_one_letter_code
_entity_poly.pdbx_strand_id
1 'polypeptide(L)'
;MEALTPRPQMTTLLTNSVLNRLEQLRICPAGKRTSRSRGEHLSGKGGTSTEFCDYRDYAPGDDTRFVDWNIFARLHRPYLKQFHKEEERHVVLLIDASASMKFEDKLNLAKPLAAAFGVMGLLNNERVSAYASHQANDAPDRLPPCRGRASLRTLFQFIESVEGHGDAPLDRGVELLLRHHRGRGVCVIVSDFLTFGDLKRGFNLLSAAGLEPLGIQILSPHEIEPDLTSDLRLVDSETQETLDISSSADLMNLYQEHRQGLEDELALLCRRRSGRFMPVSSATPVEAVLFDQLRRKGWLE
;
A
#
# COMPACT_ATOMS: atom_id res chain seq x y z
N MET A 1 37.24 -8.17 -23.40
CA MET A 1 36.41 -7.65 -22.28
C MET A 1 35.48 -6.62 -22.90
N GLU A 2 34.29 -7.07 -23.34
CA GLU A 2 33.26 -6.15 -23.84
C GLU A 2 32.69 -5.38 -22.65
N ALA A 3 32.81 -4.08 -22.70
CA ALA A 3 32.15 -3.19 -21.75
C ALA A 3 30.64 -3.34 -21.96
N LEU A 4 29.97 -3.98 -20.99
CA LEU A 4 28.52 -4.03 -20.92
C LEU A 4 28.00 -2.58 -20.89
N THR A 5 27.45 -2.14 -22.02
CA THR A 5 26.71 -0.87 -22.09
C THR A 5 25.64 -0.85 -20.99
N PRO A 6 25.60 0.16 -20.14
CA PRO A 6 24.60 0.24 -19.10
C PRO A 6 23.20 0.20 -19.73
N ARG A 7 22.34 -0.71 -19.29
CA ARG A 7 20.96 -0.77 -19.77
C ARG A 7 20.30 0.60 -19.55
N PRO A 8 19.55 1.11 -20.53
CA PRO A 8 18.88 2.40 -20.38
C PRO A 8 17.97 2.35 -19.14
N GLN A 9 18.01 3.43 -18.37
CA GLN A 9 17.20 3.57 -17.16
C GLN A 9 15.72 3.66 -17.55
N MET A 10 14.86 2.84 -16.96
CA MET A 10 13.44 2.76 -17.29
C MET A 10 12.62 3.89 -16.66
N THR A 11 13.11 4.49 -15.59
CA THR A 11 12.43 5.52 -14.80
C THR A 11 13.44 6.39 -14.06
N THR A 12 13.05 7.60 -13.73
CA THR A 12 13.84 8.51 -12.88
C THR A 12 13.65 8.19 -11.38
N LEU A 13 12.60 7.43 -11.02
CA LEU A 13 12.22 7.16 -9.63
C LEU A 13 13.12 6.15 -8.93
N LEU A 14 13.57 5.11 -9.66
CA LEU A 14 14.33 4.00 -9.10
C LEU A 14 15.51 3.66 -10.00
N THR A 15 16.69 3.46 -9.41
CA THR A 15 17.87 3.02 -10.13
C THR A 15 17.75 1.56 -10.58
N ASN A 16 18.46 1.16 -11.63
CA ASN A 16 18.46 -0.23 -12.10
C ASN A 16 18.95 -1.21 -11.01
N SER A 17 19.84 -0.76 -10.10
CA SER A 17 20.30 -1.58 -8.96
C SER A 17 19.18 -1.85 -7.97
N VAL A 18 18.36 -0.83 -7.67
CA VAL A 18 17.18 -0.98 -6.81
C VAL A 18 16.17 -1.92 -7.46
N LEU A 19 15.86 -1.73 -8.75
CA LEU A 19 14.93 -2.58 -9.50
C LEU A 19 15.33 -4.06 -9.46
N ASN A 20 16.61 -4.38 -9.68
CA ASN A 20 17.10 -5.76 -9.59
C ASN A 20 16.95 -6.37 -8.19
N ARG A 21 17.13 -5.58 -7.14
CA ARG A 21 16.93 -6.04 -5.76
C ARG A 21 15.46 -6.24 -5.43
N LEU A 22 14.55 -5.38 -5.96
CA LEU A 22 13.11 -5.52 -5.78
C LEU A 22 12.54 -6.79 -6.43
N GLU A 23 13.18 -7.35 -7.45
CA GLU A 23 12.78 -8.61 -8.08
C GLU A 23 12.78 -9.80 -7.10
N GLN A 24 13.59 -9.72 -6.06
CA GLN A 24 13.75 -10.78 -5.06
C GLN A 24 12.88 -10.55 -3.81
N LEU A 25 12.19 -9.40 -3.75
CA LEU A 25 11.41 -9.03 -2.58
C LEU A 25 9.91 -9.24 -2.79
N ARG A 26 9.24 -9.55 -1.68
CA ARG A 26 7.78 -9.69 -1.63
C ARG A 26 7.20 -8.87 -0.49
N ILE A 27 5.99 -8.37 -0.70
CA ILE A 27 5.25 -7.67 0.33
C ILE A 27 4.65 -8.71 1.27
N CYS A 28 5.04 -8.66 2.55
CA CYS A 28 4.52 -9.56 3.58
C CYS A 28 3.22 -9.00 4.16
N PRO A 29 2.11 -9.74 4.10
CA PRO A 29 0.90 -9.34 4.81
C PRO A 29 1.14 -9.33 6.32
N ALA A 30 0.51 -8.41 7.05
CA ALA A 30 0.59 -8.37 8.50
C ALA A 30 -0.26 -9.46 9.16
N GLY A 31 -1.36 -9.85 8.53
CA GLY A 31 -2.24 -10.93 8.96
C GLY A 31 -1.62 -12.29 8.72
N LYS A 32 -1.60 -13.18 9.72
CA LYS A 32 -1.29 -14.59 9.51
C LYS A 32 -2.30 -15.15 8.51
N ARG A 33 -1.82 -15.66 7.38
CA ARG A 33 -2.64 -16.47 6.47
C ARG A 33 -3.18 -17.67 7.25
N THR A 34 -4.29 -17.51 7.92
CA THR A 34 -5.08 -18.67 8.30
C THR A 34 -5.85 -19.08 7.04
N SER A 35 -5.27 -19.96 6.25
CA SER A 35 -6.01 -20.73 5.25
C SER A 35 -6.97 -21.73 5.94
N ARG A 36 -7.66 -21.24 6.96
CA ARG A 36 -8.75 -21.93 7.65
C ARG A 36 -10.05 -21.20 7.38
N SER A 37 -10.45 -21.14 6.13
CA SER A 37 -11.88 -21.09 5.84
C SER A 37 -12.41 -22.50 6.10
N ARG A 38 -12.70 -22.78 7.37
CA ARG A 38 -13.44 -23.92 7.81
C ARG A 38 -14.89 -23.70 7.39
N GLY A 39 -15.29 -24.35 6.31
CA GLY A 39 -16.67 -24.65 5.99
C GLY A 39 -17.62 -23.44 5.86
N GLU A 40 -17.66 -22.84 4.67
CA GLU A 40 -18.88 -22.23 4.16
C GLU A 40 -18.84 -22.25 2.63
N HIS A 41 -19.81 -22.93 2.05
CA HIS A 41 -20.28 -22.94 0.68
C HIS A 41 -19.29 -22.48 -0.41
N LEU A 42 -18.50 -23.42 -0.89
CA LEU A 42 -17.82 -23.30 -2.17
C LEU A 42 -18.88 -23.30 -3.29
N SER A 43 -19.38 -22.12 -3.65
CA SER A 43 -20.16 -21.95 -4.88
C SER A 43 -19.26 -22.30 -6.05
N GLY A 44 -19.68 -23.29 -6.83
CA GLY A 44 -18.96 -23.90 -7.96
C GLY A 44 -18.73 -22.95 -9.15
N LYS A 45 -18.07 -21.80 -8.94
CA LYS A 45 -17.54 -20.98 -10.03
C LYS A 45 -16.03 -21.17 -10.07
N GLY A 46 -15.58 -21.95 -11.07
CA GLY A 46 -14.22 -22.37 -11.26
C GLY A 46 -13.20 -21.22 -11.22
N GLY A 47 -12.32 -21.29 -10.22
CA GLY A 47 -11.03 -20.64 -10.25
C GLY A 47 -10.01 -21.64 -10.81
N THR A 48 -9.10 -21.16 -11.64
CA THR A 48 -8.08 -21.98 -12.33
C THR A 48 -6.84 -22.23 -11.46
N SER A 49 -6.98 -22.48 -10.16
CA SER A 49 -5.87 -23.01 -9.37
C SER A 49 -5.76 -24.50 -9.61
N THR A 50 -4.55 -24.96 -9.90
CA THR A 50 -4.22 -26.37 -10.11
C THR A 50 -3.69 -27.05 -8.86
N GLU A 51 -3.53 -26.32 -7.75
CA GLU A 51 -3.00 -26.89 -6.51
C GLU A 51 -4.10 -27.62 -5.74
N PHE A 52 -3.94 -28.95 -5.67
CA PHE A 52 -4.85 -29.82 -4.94
C PHE A 52 -4.83 -29.48 -3.43
N CYS A 53 -6.01 -29.35 -2.83
CA CYS A 53 -6.18 -29.06 -1.41
C CYS A 53 -6.62 -30.30 -0.63
N ASP A 54 -7.77 -30.87 -0.99
CA ASP A 54 -8.40 -31.94 -0.23
C ASP A 54 -9.47 -32.65 -1.07
N TYR A 55 -10.05 -33.71 -0.52
CA TYR A 55 -11.21 -34.36 -1.05
C TYR A 55 -12.45 -34.08 -0.18
N ARG A 56 -13.60 -33.90 -0.80
CA ARG A 56 -14.90 -33.96 -0.12
C ARG A 56 -15.87 -34.90 -0.76
N ASP A 57 -16.85 -35.36 -0.01
CA ASP A 57 -17.94 -36.16 -0.56
C ASP A 57 -18.73 -35.39 -1.63
N TYR A 58 -19.10 -36.08 -2.69
CA TYR A 58 -19.97 -35.55 -3.72
C TYR A 58 -21.39 -35.33 -3.18
N ALA A 59 -21.97 -34.17 -3.44
CA ALA A 59 -23.39 -33.90 -3.20
C ALA A 59 -24.13 -33.74 -4.54
N PRO A 60 -25.41 -34.14 -4.64
CA PRO A 60 -26.20 -33.92 -5.84
C PRO A 60 -26.22 -32.43 -6.23
N GLY A 61 -25.84 -32.16 -7.49
CA GLY A 61 -25.68 -30.78 -7.99
C GLY A 61 -24.25 -30.29 -8.12
N ASP A 62 -23.29 -31.04 -7.60
CA ASP A 62 -21.86 -30.74 -7.80
C ASP A 62 -21.39 -31.01 -9.23
N ASP A 63 -20.37 -30.28 -9.66
CA ASP A 63 -19.77 -30.44 -10.99
C ASP A 63 -18.96 -31.73 -11.07
N THR A 64 -19.46 -32.70 -11.87
CA THR A 64 -18.86 -34.00 -12.04
C THR A 64 -17.47 -34.00 -12.67
N ARG A 65 -17.04 -32.91 -13.29
CA ARG A 65 -15.69 -32.76 -13.85
C ARG A 65 -14.58 -32.79 -12.77
N PHE A 66 -14.94 -32.50 -11.55
CA PHE A 66 -14.01 -32.53 -10.41
C PHE A 66 -14.06 -33.82 -9.60
N VAL A 67 -14.88 -34.80 -10.01
CA VAL A 67 -14.92 -36.13 -9.38
C VAL A 67 -13.61 -36.86 -9.67
N ASP A 68 -13.01 -37.43 -8.62
CA ASP A 68 -11.90 -38.39 -8.82
C ASP A 68 -12.40 -39.77 -9.18
N TRP A 69 -12.38 -40.04 -10.46
CA TRP A 69 -12.84 -41.33 -10.98
C TRP A 69 -11.97 -42.53 -10.56
N ASN A 70 -10.69 -42.29 -10.22
CA ASN A 70 -9.80 -43.33 -9.71
C ASN A 70 -10.19 -43.74 -8.28
N ILE A 71 -10.55 -42.78 -7.44
CA ILE A 71 -11.06 -43.04 -6.09
C ILE A 71 -12.41 -43.71 -6.17
N PHE A 72 -13.30 -43.24 -7.05
CA PHE A 72 -14.59 -43.84 -7.25
C PHE A 72 -14.49 -45.32 -7.68
N ALA A 73 -13.57 -45.66 -8.57
CA ALA A 73 -13.35 -47.05 -9.01
C ALA A 73 -12.89 -48.00 -7.88
N ARG A 74 -12.22 -47.46 -6.85
CA ARG A 74 -11.69 -48.24 -5.72
C ARG A 74 -12.65 -48.34 -4.55
N LEU A 75 -13.29 -47.19 -4.21
CA LEU A 75 -14.10 -47.08 -2.99
C LEU A 75 -15.61 -47.10 -3.26
N HIS A 76 -16.04 -47.07 -4.51
CA HIS A 76 -17.44 -46.96 -4.94
C HIS A 76 -18.18 -45.79 -4.31
N ARG A 77 -17.44 -44.73 -3.93
CA ARG A 77 -17.94 -43.47 -3.40
C ARG A 77 -17.37 -42.31 -4.21
N PRO A 78 -18.20 -41.37 -4.68
CA PRO A 78 -17.71 -40.25 -5.44
C PRO A 78 -17.13 -39.19 -4.51
N TYR A 79 -15.87 -38.82 -4.74
CA TYR A 79 -15.17 -37.76 -4.07
C TYR A 79 -14.84 -36.66 -5.07
N LEU A 80 -15.02 -35.40 -4.65
CA LEU A 80 -14.62 -34.22 -5.41
C LEU A 80 -13.24 -33.76 -5.00
N LYS A 81 -12.39 -33.48 -5.98
CA LYS A 81 -11.13 -32.80 -5.78
C LYS A 81 -11.40 -31.35 -5.44
N GLN A 82 -10.93 -30.90 -4.29
CA GLN A 82 -10.91 -29.49 -3.94
C GLN A 82 -9.56 -28.91 -4.30
N PHE A 83 -9.58 -27.75 -4.95
CA PHE A 83 -8.38 -27.03 -5.32
C PHE A 83 -8.30 -25.75 -4.51
N HIS A 84 -7.09 -25.34 -4.10
CA HIS A 84 -6.90 -24.05 -3.51
C HIS A 84 -7.33 -22.97 -4.48
N LYS A 85 -8.26 -22.13 -4.07
CA LYS A 85 -8.54 -20.91 -4.81
C LYS A 85 -7.41 -19.93 -4.49
N GLU A 86 -6.49 -19.75 -5.42
CA GLU A 86 -5.58 -18.59 -5.33
C GLU A 86 -6.45 -17.34 -5.36
N GLU A 87 -6.65 -16.72 -4.20
CA GLU A 87 -7.23 -15.39 -4.16
C GLU A 87 -6.19 -14.43 -4.78
N GLU A 88 -6.56 -13.84 -5.92
CA GLU A 88 -5.74 -12.80 -6.53
C GLU A 88 -5.53 -11.69 -5.51
N ARG A 89 -4.27 -11.47 -5.13
CA ARG A 89 -3.93 -10.37 -4.23
C ARG A 89 -3.81 -9.07 -5.00
N HIS A 90 -4.33 -8.02 -4.40
CA HIS A 90 -4.23 -6.68 -4.92
C HIS A 90 -3.21 -5.87 -4.11
N VAL A 91 -2.36 -5.12 -4.80
CA VAL A 91 -1.54 -4.07 -4.24
C VAL A 91 -2.13 -2.75 -4.71
N VAL A 92 -2.71 -2.03 -3.80
CA VAL A 92 -3.32 -0.74 -4.06
C VAL A 92 -2.41 0.34 -3.51
N LEU A 93 -1.99 1.26 -4.34
CA LEU A 93 -1.17 2.39 -3.95
C LEU A 93 -2.08 3.61 -3.81
N LEU A 94 -2.08 4.24 -2.65
CA LEU A 94 -2.71 5.54 -2.43
C LEU A 94 -1.60 6.54 -2.11
N ILE A 95 -1.36 7.44 -3.03
CA ILE A 95 -0.35 8.49 -2.92
C ILE A 95 -1.07 9.78 -2.56
N ASP A 96 -0.76 10.31 -1.41
CA ASP A 96 -1.19 11.64 -1.04
C ASP A 96 -0.42 12.65 -1.89
N ALA A 97 -1.16 13.44 -2.63
CA ALA A 97 -0.63 14.48 -3.49
C ALA A 97 -1.21 15.86 -3.12
N SER A 98 -1.54 16.06 -1.83
CA SER A 98 -1.91 17.36 -1.26
C SER A 98 -0.77 18.38 -1.35
N ALA A 99 -1.09 19.64 -1.13
CA ALA A 99 -0.10 20.71 -1.15
C ALA A 99 0.98 20.53 -0.08
N SER A 100 0.62 19.95 1.08
CA SER A 100 1.56 19.67 2.18
C SER A 100 2.69 18.72 1.75
N MET A 101 2.43 17.81 0.82
CA MET A 101 3.44 16.87 0.30
C MET A 101 4.50 17.52 -0.60
N LYS A 102 4.32 18.79 -1.01
CA LYS A 102 5.38 19.57 -1.66
C LYS A 102 6.39 20.14 -0.67
N PHE A 103 5.99 20.28 0.59
CA PHE A 103 6.88 20.85 1.60
C PHE A 103 8.14 19.99 1.73
N GLU A 104 9.31 20.64 1.59
CA GLU A 104 10.61 19.96 1.62
C GLU A 104 10.66 18.66 0.78
N ASP A 105 10.06 18.74 -0.39
CA ASP A 105 10.14 17.68 -1.39
C ASP A 105 9.74 16.28 -0.90
N LYS A 106 8.78 16.17 0.04
CA LYS A 106 8.30 14.87 0.56
C LYS A 106 7.88 13.92 -0.57
N LEU A 107 7.33 14.45 -1.67
CA LEU A 107 7.00 13.67 -2.86
C LEU A 107 8.21 12.98 -3.51
N ASN A 108 9.43 13.52 -3.36
CA ASN A 108 10.64 12.91 -3.90
C ASN A 108 10.99 11.58 -3.22
N LEU A 109 10.48 11.31 -2.01
CA LEU A 109 10.55 10.01 -1.35
C LEU A 109 9.25 9.21 -1.53
N ALA A 110 8.09 9.86 -1.53
CA ALA A 110 6.79 9.20 -1.67
C ALA A 110 6.66 8.44 -2.99
N LYS A 111 7.01 9.09 -4.10
CA LYS A 111 6.94 8.49 -5.44
C LYS A 111 7.82 7.24 -5.60
N PRO A 112 9.14 7.27 -5.28
CA PRO A 112 9.97 6.07 -5.33
C PRO A 112 9.49 4.93 -4.43
N LEU A 113 8.98 5.23 -3.22
CA LEU A 113 8.43 4.21 -2.33
C LEU A 113 7.17 3.57 -2.94
N ALA A 114 6.23 4.38 -3.43
CA ALA A 114 5.04 3.86 -4.10
C ALA A 114 5.42 3.03 -5.35
N ALA A 115 6.39 3.50 -6.15
CA ALA A 115 6.90 2.77 -7.29
C ALA A 115 7.50 1.41 -6.88
N ALA A 116 8.28 1.35 -5.80
CA ALA A 116 8.88 0.12 -5.32
C ALA A 116 7.83 -0.93 -4.92
N PHE A 117 6.79 -0.52 -4.17
CA PHE A 117 5.69 -1.42 -3.83
C PHE A 117 4.92 -1.89 -5.06
N GLY A 118 4.66 -0.99 -6.02
CA GLY A 118 4.02 -1.34 -7.27
C GLY A 118 4.85 -2.33 -8.12
N VAL A 119 6.17 -2.11 -8.19
CA VAL A 119 7.11 -3.02 -8.87
C VAL A 119 7.08 -4.40 -8.24
N MET A 120 7.18 -4.48 -6.90
CA MET A 120 7.10 -5.77 -6.20
C MET A 120 5.79 -6.49 -6.49
N GLY A 121 4.64 -5.79 -6.46
CA GLY A 121 3.35 -6.36 -6.81
C GLY A 121 3.31 -6.90 -8.25
N LEU A 122 3.74 -6.12 -9.23
CA LEU A 122 3.74 -6.52 -10.65
C LEU A 122 4.67 -7.70 -10.92
N LEU A 123 5.85 -7.74 -10.29
CA LEU A 123 6.82 -8.82 -10.47
C LEU A 123 6.36 -10.12 -9.79
N ASN A 124 5.61 -10.03 -8.70
CA ASN A 124 4.96 -11.16 -8.06
C ASN A 124 3.61 -11.52 -8.69
N ASN A 125 3.30 -10.97 -9.86
CA ASN A 125 2.09 -11.25 -10.63
C ASN A 125 0.79 -10.92 -9.88
N GLU A 126 0.83 -9.99 -8.91
CA GLU A 126 -0.31 -9.44 -8.21
C GLU A 126 -0.99 -8.35 -9.06
N ARG A 127 -2.24 -8.00 -8.75
CA ARG A 127 -2.93 -6.88 -9.40
C ARG A 127 -2.53 -5.58 -8.72
N VAL A 128 -1.91 -4.68 -9.48
CA VAL A 128 -1.50 -3.36 -8.98
C VAL A 128 -2.42 -2.29 -9.53
N SER A 129 -2.89 -1.41 -8.66
CA SER A 129 -3.58 -0.18 -9.02
C SER A 129 -3.01 0.97 -8.20
N ALA A 130 -3.02 2.17 -8.74
CA ALA A 130 -2.52 3.35 -8.05
C ALA A 130 -3.53 4.51 -8.15
N TYR A 131 -3.56 5.31 -7.11
CA TYR A 131 -4.43 6.46 -6.97
C TYR A 131 -3.62 7.61 -6.37
N ALA A 132 -3.77 8.81 -6.94
CA ALA A 132 -3.24 10.04 -6.38
C ALA A 132 -4.40 10.91 -5.93
N SER A 133 -4.38 11.38 -4.69
CA SER A 133 -5.42 12.22 -4.10
C SER A 133 -4.94 13.66 -4.03
N HIS A 134 -5.64 14.58 -4.74
CA HIS A 134 -5.28 15.99 -4.82
C HIS A 134 -6.34 16.89 -4.20
N GLN A 135 -7.61 16.74 -4.61
CA GLN A 135 -8.71 17.59 -4.18
C GLN A 135 -9.91 16.77 -3.73
N ALA A 136 -10.61 17.25 -2.72
CA ALA A 136 -11.73 16.53 -2.09
C ALA A 136 -12.89 16.20 -3.04
N ASN A 137 -13.11 16.99 -4.07
CA ASN A 137 -14.26 16.86 -4.99
C ASN A 137 -13.89 16.31 -6.38
N ASP A 138 -12.62 16.18 -6.70
CA ASP A 138 -12.15 15.68 -7.98
C ASP A 138 -12.05 14.14 -7.97
N ALA A 139 -12.26 13.53 -9.13
CA ALA A 139 -11.94 12.13 -9.31
C ALA A 139 -10.41 11.98 -9.14
N PRO A 140 -9.92 11.01 -8.33
CA PRO A 140 -8.50 10.82 -8.16
C PRO A 140 -7.87 10.41 -9.50
N ASP A 141 -6.70 10.94 -9.76
CA ASP A 141 -5.86 10.38 -10.82
C ASP A 141 -5.61 8.91 -10.50
N ARG A 142 -5.84 8.05 -11.47
CA ARG A 142 -5.76 6.62 -11.22
C ARG A 142 -5.06 5.85 -12.33
N LEU A 143 -4.27 4.87 -11.91
CA LEU A 143 -3.85 3.76 -12.74
C LEU A 143 -4.85 2.61 -12.53
N PRO A 144 -5.60 2.19 -13.55
CA PRO A 144 -6.47 1.01 -13.46
C PRO A 144 -5.67 -0.24 -13.10
N PRO A 145 -6.33 -1.27 -12.51
CA PRO A 145 -5.65 -2.50 -12.16
C PRO A 145 -4.90 -3.12 -13.34
N CYS A 146 -3.62 -3.30 -13.19
CA CYS A 146 -2.73 -3.89 -14.17
C CYS A 146 -1.92 -5.03 -13.54
N ARG A 147 -1.27 -5.88 -14.35
CA ARG A 147 -0.58 -7.07 -13.90
C ARG A 147 0.64 -7.37 -14.76
N GLY A 148 1.65 -7.95 -14.13
CA GLY A 148 2.83 -8.47 -14.81
C GLY A 148 3.83 -7.40 -15.26
N ARG A 149 5.00 -7.87 -15.66
CA ARG A 149 6.19 -7.03 -15.99
C ARG A 149 5.93 -6.00 -17.10
N ALA A 150 5.05 -6.31 -18.05
CA ALA A 150 4.71 -5.40 -19.16
C ALA A 150 4.09 -4.07 -18.66
N SER A 151 3.47 -4.08 -17.49
CA SER A 151 2.81 -2.90 -16.90
C SER A 151 3.76 -1.96 -16.15
N LEU A 152 5.03 -2.30 -15.98
CA LEU A 152 6.01 -1.48 -15.26
C LEU A 152 6.12 -0.07 -15.83
N ARG A 153 6.19 0.04 -17.16
CA ARG A 153 6.30 1.35 -17.83
C ARG A 153 5.09 2.25 -17.52
N THR A 154 3.90 1.68 -17.58
CA THR A 154 2.65 2.42 -17.30
C THR A 154 2.59 2.84 -15.84
N LEU A 155 3.03 1.98 -14.91
CA LEU A 155 3.13 2.32 -13.48
C LEU A 155 4.07 3.50 -13.26
N PHE A 156 5.28 3.45 -13.85
CA PHE A 156 6.25 4.53 -13.68
C PHE A 156 5.74 5.85 -14.27
N GLN A 157 5.20 5.83 -15.49
CA GLN A 157 4.62 7.01 -16.12
C GLN A 157 3.54 7.65 -15.26
N PHE A 158 2.65 6.84 -14.67
CA PHE A 158 1.63 7.33 -13.78
C PHE A 158 2.23 7.99 -12.52
N ILE A 159 3.16 7.31 -11.83
CA ILE A 159 3.74 7.85 -10.59
C ILE A 159 4.61 9.09 -10.86
N GLU A 160 5.33 9.13 -11.98
CA GLU A 160 6.12 10.30 -12.40
C GLU A 160 5.22 11.51 -12.66
N SER A 161 4.02 11.31 -13.21
CA SER A 161 3.06 12.40 -13.48
C SER A 161 2.36 12.97 -12.26
N VAL A 162 2.45 12.30 -11.09
CA VAL A 162 1.82 12.80 -9.85
C VAL A 162 2.48 14.12 -9.43
N GLU A 163 1.67 15.15 -9.26
CA GLU A 163 2.10 16.47 -8.77
C GLU A 163 1.31 16.81 -7.50
N GLY A 164 1.99 17.43 -6.52
CA GLY A 164 1.32 17.85 -5.29
C GLY A 164 0.51 19.12 -5.50
N HIS A 165 -0.78 19.08 -5.17
CA HIS A 165 -1.66 20.25 -5.15
C HIS A 165 -2.98 19.92 -4.43
N GLY A 166 -3.71 20.96 -4.02
CA GLY A 166 -5.01 20.77 -3.38
C GLY A 166 -4.90 20.42 -1.89
N ASP A 167 -6.04 20.08 -1.32
CA ASP A 167 -6.28 19.93 0.12
C ASP A 167 -7.15 18.69 0.45
N ALA A 168 -7.05 17.63 -0.35
CA ALA A 168 -7.92 16.46 -0.18
C ALA A 168 -7.65 15.73 1.14
N PRO A 169 -8.66 15.65 2.04
CA PRO A 169 -8.53 14.79 3.21
C PRO A 169 -8.32 13.34 2.82
N LEU A 170 -7.44 12.63 3.53
CA LEU A 170 -7.04 11.27 3.19
C LEU A 170 -8.22 10.27 3.20
N ASP A 171 -9.19 10.44 4.09
CA ASP A 171 -10.41 9.62 4.12
C ASP A 171 -11.24 9.76 2.84
N ARG A 172 -11.28 10.93 2.23
CA ARG A 172 -11.92 11.14 0.91
C ARG A 172 -11.16 10.42 -0.19
N GLY A 173 -9.83 10.49 -0.18
CA GLY A 173 -8.99 9.72 -1.09
C GLY A 173 -9.29 8.21 -1.01
N VAL A 174 -9.45 7.68 0.20
CA VAL A 174 -9.87 6.29 0.43
C VAL A 174 -11.27 6.01 -0.11
N GLU A 175 -12.25 6.87 0.13
CA GLU A 175 -13.60 6.69 -0.40
C GLU A 175 -13.62 6.65 -1.93
N LEU A 176 -12.89 7.55 -2.58
CA LEU A 176 -12.79 7.60 -4.04
C LEU A 176 -12.09 6.36 -4.61
N LEU A 177 -11.01 5.92 -3.96
CA LEU A 177 -10.34 4.66 -4.30
C LEU A 177 -11.33 3.50 -4.26
N LEU A 178 -12.11 3.36 -3.19
CA LEU A 178 -13.03 2.24 -2.98
C LEU A 178 -14.24 2.24 -3.93
N ARG A 179 -14.58 3.37 -4.55
CA ARG A 179 -15.58 3.40 -5.63
C ARG A 179 -15.14 2.58 -6.85
N HIS A 180 -13.84 2.54 -7.10
CA HIS A 180 -13.26 1.89 -8.28
C HIS A 180 -12.57 0.55 -7.98
N HIS A 181 -12.13 0.35 -6.74
CA HIS A 181 -11.42 -0.86 -6.34
C HIS A 181 -12.39 -1.98 -5.96
N ARG A 182 -12.06 -3.20 -6.38
CA ARG A 182 -12.70 -4.45 -5.94
C ARG A 182 -11.62 -5.51 -5.80
N GLY A 183 -11.60 -6.21 -4.68
CA GLY A 183 -10.66 -7.28 -4.40
C GLY A 183 -9.99 -7.12 -3.03
N ARG A 184 -9.33 -8.17 -2.57
CA ARG A 184 -8.61 -8.20 -1.30
C ARG A 184 -7.12 -8.06 -1.49
N GLY A 185 -6.42 -7.50 -0.52
CA GLY A 185 -4.98 -7.37 -0.59
C GLY A 185 -4.45 -6.34 0.38
N VAL A 186 -3.45 -5.58 -0.06
CA VAL A 186 -2.84 -4.51 0.74
C VAL A 186 -3.11 -3.15 0.10
N CYS A 187 -3.31 -2.14 0.95
CA CYS A 187 -3.34 -0.75 0.53
C CYS A 187 -2.13 -0.03 1.13
N VAL A 188 -1.17 0.31 0.29
CA VAL A 188 -0.01 1.11 0.68
C VAL A 188 -0.40 2.57 0.59
N ILE A 189 -0.42 3.24 1.73
CA ILE A 189 -0.76 4.66 1.86
C ILE A 189 0.52 5.41 2.13
N VAL A 190 0.86 6.35 1.27
CA VAL A 190 2.04 7.19 1.41
C VAL A 190 1.57 8.63 1.54
N SER A 191 1.71 9.21 2.75
CA SER A 191 1.18 10.52 3.13
C SER A 191 1.99 11.06 4.31
N ASP A 192 1.87 12.34 4.61
CA ASP A 192 2.31 12.88 5.90
C ASP A 192 1.28 12.65 7.01
N PHE A 193 0.05 12.24 6.65
CA PHE A 193 -1.09 12.04 7.56
C PHE A 193 -1.48 13.30 8.36
N LEU A 194 -1.00 14.47 7.95
CA LEU A 194 -1.36 15.76 8.54
C LEU A 194 -2.64 16.28 7.86
N THR A 195 -3.76 15.65 8.13
CA THR A 195 -5.03 15.92 7.46
C THR A 195 -6.14 16.21 8.47
N PHE A 196 -7.08 17.07 8.10
CA PHE A 196 -8.31 17.33 8.87
C PHE A 196 -9.39 16.26 8.70
N GLY A 197 -9.15 15.22 7.89
CA GLY A 197 -10.09 14.13 7.65
C GLY A 197 -10.22 13.14 8.80
N ASP A 198 -11.26 12.30 8.75
CA ASP A 198 -11.46 11.19 9.70
C ASP A 198 -10.65 9.96 9.29
N LEU A 199 -9.38 9.93 9.72
CA LEU A 199 -8.46 8.80 9.47
C LEU A 199 -9.05 7.47 9.94
N LYS A 200 -9.70 7.45 11.10
CA LYS A 200 -10.33 6.23 11.64
C LYS A 200 -11.39 5.68 10.70
N ARG A 201 -12.19 6.56 10.10
CA ARG A 201 -13.19 6.20 9.09
C ARG A 201 -12.52 5.65 7.84
N GLY A 202 -11.50 6.32 7.31
CA GLY A 202 -10.74 5.85 6.15
C GLY A 202 -10.18 4.45 6.34
N PHE A 203 -9.51 4.20 7.45
CA PHE A 203 -8.94 2.87 7.77
C PHE A 203 -10.04 1.80 8.00
N ASN A 204 -11.20 2.16 8.55
CA ASN A 204 -12.33 1.24 8.67
C ASN A 204 -12.87 0.81 7.31
N LEU A 205 -13.01 1.75 6.38
CA LEU A 205 -13.48 1.49 5.03
C LEU A 205 -12.53 0.56 4.26
N LEU A 206 -11.21 0.77 4.36
CA LEU A 206 -10.21 -0.13 3.76
C LEU A 206 -10.33 -1.55 4.31
N SER A 207 -10.39 -1.69 5.63
CA SER A 207 -10.53 -3.00 6.28
C SER A 207 -11.82 -3.71 5.89
N ALA A 208 -12.95 -2.98 5.83
CA ALA A 208 -14.24 -3.52 5.40
C ALA A 208 -14.20 -4.00 3.93
N ALA A 209 -13.39 -3.35 3.10
CA ALA A 209 -13.15 -3.77 1.71
C ALA A 209 -12.17 -4.94 1.58
N GLY A 210 -11.59 -5.42 2.69
CA GLY A 210 -10.61 -6.52 2.69
C GLY A 210 -9.19 -6.07 2.31
N LEU A 211 -8.88 -4.78 2.45
CA LEU A 211 -7.55 -4.22 2.23
C LEU A 211 -6.83 -4.01 3.57
N GLU A 212 -5.64 -4.61 3.70
CA GLU A 212 -4.75 -4.39 4.85
C GLU A 212 -4.03 -3.05 4.68
N PRO A 213 -4.18 -2.07 5.59
CA PRO A 213 -3.54 -0.78 5.45
C PRO A 213 -2.04 -0.86 5.81
N LEU A 214 -1.18 -0.42 4.90
CA LEU A 214 0.24 -0.22 5.11
C LEU A 214 0.52 1.28 5.04
N GLY A 215 0.54 1.97 6.19
CA GLY A 215 0.75 3.41 6.28
C GLY A 215 2.24 3.74 6.36
N ILE A 216 2.72 4.52 5.41
CA ILE A 216 4.06 5.10 5.41
C ILE A 216 3.90 6.61 5.58
N GLN A 217 4.24 7.11 6.75
CA GLN A 217 4.23 8.55 7.01
C GLN A 217 5.54 9.16 6.57
N ILE A 218 5.48 10.20 5.76
CA ILE A 218 6.66 10.93 5.34
C ILE A 218 6.63 12.32 5.97
N LEU A 219 7.60 12.57 6.82
CA LEU A 219 7.80 13.87 7.45
C LEU A 219 9.13 14.46 7.00
N SER A 220 9.14 15.77 6.82
CA SER A 220 10.38 16.51 6.57
C SER A 220 11.25 16.59 7.84
N PRO A 221 12.55 16.83 7.71
CA PRO A 221 13.40 17.07 8.88
C PRO A 221 12.88 18.20 9.79
N HIS A 222 12.36 19.28 9.20
CA HIS A 222 11.79 20.39 9.97
C HIS A 222 10.45 20.07 10.64
N GLU A 223 9.67 19.12 10.10
CA GLU A 223 8.47 18.59 10.76
C GLU A 223 8.83 17.60 11.89
N ILE A 224 9.98 16.95 11.82
CA ILE A 224 10.45 16.06 12.88
C ILE A 224 11.07 16.87 14.03
N GLU A 225 11.94 17.83 13.71
CA GLU A 225 12.64 18.72 14.64
C GLU A 225 12.56 20.16 14.15
N PRO A 226 11.47 20.88 14.45
CA PRO A 226 11.33 22.27 14.08
C PRO A 226 12.39 23.15 14.77
N ASP A 227 13.06 24.01 14.01
CA ASP A 227 13.97 25.01 14.58
C ASP A 227 13.17 26.20 15.10
N LEU A 228 12.84 26.18 16.38
CA LEU A 228 12.08 27.22 17.06
C LEU A 228 13.00 28.22 17.81
N THR A 229 14.23 28.44 17.34
CA THR A 229 15.19 29.31 18.01
C THR A 229 14.87 30.81 17.85
N SER A 230 13.97 31.19 16.95
CA SER A 230 13.53 32.55 16.69
C SER A 230 12.02 32.68 16.65
N ASP A 231 11.48 33.91 16.71
CA ASP A 231 10.06 34.14 16.44
C ASP A 231 9.73 33.69 15.01
N LEU A 232 8.81 32.75 14.89
CA LEU A 232 8.44 32.16 13.60
C LEU A 232 6.99 32.50 13.25
N ARG A 233 6.78 32.75 11.97
CA ARG A 233 5.45 32.76 11.39
C ARG A 233 5.23 31.45 10.64
N LEU A 234 4.40 30.57 11.20
CA LEU A 234 3.95 29.38 10.51
C LEU A 234 2.83 29.74 9.55
N VAL A 235 2.89 29.20 8.34
CA VAL A 235 1.85 29.34 7.31
C VAL A 235 1.38 27.95 6.96
N ASP A 236 0.10 27.68 7.14
CA ASP A 236 -0.52 26.43 6.71
C ASP A 236 -0.49 26.34 5.18
N SER A 237 0.06 25.27 4.64
CA SER A 237 0.24 25.07 3.20
C SER A 237 -1.07 24.86 2.45
N GLU A 238 -2.13 24.44 3.14
CA GLU A 238 -3.44 24.14 2.55
C GLU A 238 -4.44 25.28 2.73
N THR A 239 -4.54 25.82 3.96
CA THR A 239 -5.52 26.88 4.30
C THR A 239 -4.96 28.29 4.17
N GLN A 240 -3.63 28.45 4.09
CA GLN A 240 -2.91 29.74 4.13
C GLN A 240 -3.12 30.51 5.44
N GLU A 241 -3.62 29.89 6.47
CA GLU A 241 -3.72 30.48 7.78
C GLU A 241 -2.32 30.69 8.38
N THR A 242 -2.15 31.77 9.15
CA THR A 242 -0.85 32.13 9.74
C THR A 242 -0.92 32.05 11.24
N LEU A 243 0.09 31.46 11.86
CA LEU A 243 0.27 31.43 13.30
C LEU A 243 1.64 32.02 13.66
N ASP A 244 1.65 33.16 14.38
CA ASP A 244 2.86 33.74 14.90
C ASP A 244 3.21 33.07 16.25
N ILE A 245 4.39 32.46 16.31
CA ILE A 245 4.86 31.72 17.49
C ILE A 245 6.07 32.41 18.07
N SER A 246 5.98 32.76 19.37
CA SER A 246 7.14 33.18 20.16
C SER A 246 7.81 31.91 20.71
N SER A 247 9.13 31.81 20.49
CA SER A 247 9.95 30.67 20.89
C SER A 247 9.78 30.31 22.36
N SER A 248 9.38 29.09 22.67
CA SER A 248 9.47 28.53 24.01
C SER A 248 9.78 27.02 23.96
N ALA A 249 10.63 26.54 24.87
CA ALA A 249 10.92 25.13 25.05
C ALA A 249 9.63 24.29 25.34
N ASP A 250 8.67 24.91 26.01
CA ASP A 250 7.39 24.27 26.34
C ASP A 250 6.57 23.96 25.09
N LEU A 251 6.62 24.84 24.08
CA LEU A 251 5.93 24.61 22.80
C LEU A 251 6.56 23.47 22.02
N MET A 252 7.89 23.34 22.05
CA MET A 252 8.58 22.21 21.40
C MET A 252 8.17 20.89 22.04
N ASN A 253 8.13 20.81 23.37
CA ASN A 253 7.70 19.61 24.07
C ASN A 253 6.25 19.24 23.71
N LEU A 254 5.35 20.22 23.70
CA LEU A 254 3.96 20.03 23.32
C LEU A 254 3.84 19.54 21.86
N TYR A 255 4.60 20.10 20.94
CA TYR A 255 4.64 19.67 19.55
C TYR A 255 5.10 18.21 19.43
N GLN A 256 6.19 17.83 20.10
CA GLN A 256 6.70 16.46 20.09
C GLN A 256 5.70 15.47 20.70
N GLU A 257 5.01 15.85 21.77
CA GLU A 257 3.96 15.02 22.38
C GLU A 257 2.80 14.80 21.40
N HIS A 258 2.33 15.85 20.73
CA HIS A 258 1.25 15.72 19.74
C HIS A 258 1.67 14.89 18.53
N ARG A 259 2.86 15.09 18.00
CA ARG A 259 3.40 14.31 16.88
C ARG A 259 3.50 12.84 17.25
N GLN A 260 4.08 12.52 18.41
CA GLN A 260 4.19 11.15 18.89
C GLN A 260 2.82 10.54 19.14
N GLY A 261 1.88 11.30 19.69
CA GLY A 261 0.50 10.86 19.89
C GLY A 261 -0.19 10.48 18.58
N LEU A 262 -0.02 11.26 17.52
CA LEU A 262 -0.52 10.96 16.18
C LEU A 262 0.10 9.67 15.61
N GLU A 263 1.42 9.52 15.71
CA GLU A 263 2.12 8.31 15.25
C GLU A 263 1.63 7.05 15.98
N ASP A 264 1.44 7.14 17.30
CA ASP A 264 0.93 6.04 18.12
C ASP A 264 -0.53 5.69 17.76
N GLU A 265 -1.37 6.70 17.52
CA GLU A 265 -2.74 6.50 17.06
C GLU A 265 -2.77 5.80 15.70
N LEU A 266 -2.01 6.28 14.72
CA LEU A 266 -1.89 5.69 13.38
C LEU A 266 -1.40 4.24 13.45
N ALA A 267 -0.37 3.99 14.26
CA ALA A 267 0.13 2.64 14.48
C ALA A 267 -0.93 1.71 15.08
N LEU A 268 -1.74 2.21 16.02
CA LEU A 268 -2.84 1.47 16.63
C LEU A 268 -3.97 1.22 15.61
N LEU A 269 -4.34 2.25 14.83
CA LEU A 269 -5.36 2.15 13.79
C LEU A 269 -5.00 1.08 12.75
N CYS A 270 -3.76 1.06 12.29
CA CYS A 270 -3.27 0.04 11.35
C CYS A 270 -3.26 -1.35 11.99
N ARG A 271 -2.67 -1.52 13.19
CA ARG A 271 -2.58 -2.82 13.88
C ARG A 271 -3.94 -3.47 14.14
N ARG A 272 -4.95 -2.69 14.54
CA ARG A 272 -6.32 -3.21 14.76
C ARG A 272 -6.97 -3.76 13.49
N ARG A 273 -6.43 -3.43 12.31
CA ARG A 273 -6.94 -3.82 11.00
C ARG A 273 -5.97 -4.72 10.23
N SER A 274 -5.14 -5.47 10.98
CA SER A 274 -4.09 -6.33 10.42
C SER A 274 -3.14 -5.56 9.47
N GLY A 275 -2.98 -4.27 9.71
CA GLY A 275 -2.09 -3.41 8.95
C GLY A 275 -0.83 -3.06 9.73
N ARG A 276 -0.01 -2.20 9.14
CA ARG A 276 1.25 -1.72 9.70
C ARG A 276 1.43 -0.24 9.44
N PHE A 277 2.18 0.42 10.29
CA PHE A 277 2.50 1.85 10.18
C PHE A 277 3.97 2.08 10.43
N MET A 278 4.55 3.06 9.71
CA MET A 278 5.94 3.46 9.88
C MET A 278 6.14 4.92 9.49
N PRO A 279 6.65 5.77 10.41
CA PRO A 279 7.14 7.10 10.07
C PRO A 279 8.52 7.01 9.43
N VAL A 280 8.79 7.89 8.46
CA VAL A 280 10.05 8.00 7.72
C VAL A 280 10.36 9.48 7.48
N SER A 281 11.62 9.86 7.62
CA SER A 281 12.08 11.20 7.22
C SER A 281 12.25 11.29 5.70
N SER A 282 11.81 12.40 5.10
CA SER A 282 11.98 12.67 3.66
C SER A 282 13.46 12.73 3.24
N ALA A 283 14.36 13.03 4.19
CA ALA A 283 15.81 13.04 3.94
C ALA A 283 16.43 11.63 3.88
N THR A 284 15.68 10.57 4.23
CA THR A 284 16.20 9.20 4.21
C THR A 284 16.25 8.68 2.77
N PRO A 285 17.40 8.16 2.28
CA PRO A 285 17.46 7.55 0.95
C PRO A 285 16.45 6.40 0.82
N VAL A 286 15.81 6.29 -0.35
CA VAL A 286 14.80 5.26 -0.61
C VAL A 286 15.33 3.84 -0.39
N GLU A 287 16.59 3.59 -0.71
CA GLU A 287 17.26 2.31 -0.50
C GLU A 287 17.32 1.93 0.99
N ALA A 288 17.63 2.89 1.86
CA ALA A 288 17.68 2.67 3.30
C ALA A 288 16.28 2.38 3.86
N VAL A 289 15.25 3.07 3.36
CA VAL A 289 13.87 2.78 3.75
C VAL A 289 13.46 1.37 3.34
N LEU A 290 13.67 1.01 2.07
CA LEU A 290 13.26 -0.28 1.51
C LEU A 290 14.02 -1.47 2.12
N PHE A 291 15.35 -1.40 2.08
CA PHE A 291 16.18 -2.58 2.34
C PHE A 291 16.63 -2.72 3.80
N ASP A 292 16.59 -1.63 4.58
CA ASP A 292 16.92 -1.66 5.99
C ASP A 292 15.68 -1.54 6.87
N GLN A 293 14.93 -0.44 6.76
CA GLN A 293 13.84 -0.16 7.69
C GLN A 293 12.65 -1.10 7.50
N LEU A 294 12.09 -1.18 6.27
CA LEU A 294 10.93 -2.02 5.97
C LEU A 294 11.23 -3.50 6.12
N ARG A 295 12.43 -3.94 5.70
CA ARG A 295 12.84 -5.33 5.83
C ARG A 295 13.03 -5.73 7.28
N ARG A 296 13.70 -4.91 8.13
CA ARG A 296 13.85 -5.18 9.58
C ARG A 296 12.51 -5.26 10.30
N LYS A 297 11.54 -4.46 9.89
CA LYS A 297 10.17 -4.50 10.41
C LYS A 297 9.32 -5.65 9.83
N GLY A 298 9.87 -6.47 8.94
CA GLY A 298 9.20 -7.61 8.34
C GLY A 298 8.06 -7.24 7.37
N TRP A 299 8.13 -6.06 6.74
CA TRP A 299 7.17 -5.68 5.70
C TRP A 299 7.53 -6.30 4.35
N LEU A 300 8.82 -6.56 4.17
CA LEU A 300 9.41 -7.13 2.97
C LEU A 300 10.26 -8.37 3.34
N GLU A 301 10.16 -9.42 2.53
CA GLU A 301 10.95 -10.65 2.62
C GLU A 301 11.61 -11.00 1.29
#